data_aa8778b4803fd9bf89d714da465ba217
#
_entry.id   aa8778b4803fd9bf89d714da465ba217
#
_cell.length_a   1.000
_cell.length_b   1.000
_cell.length_c   1.000
_cell.angle_alpha   90.00
_cell.angle_beta   90.00
_cell.angle_gamma   90.00
#
_symmetry.space_group_name_H-M   'P 1'
#
loop_
_entity.id
_entity.type
_entity.pdbx_description
1 polymer ?
#
loop_
_entity_poly.entity_id
_entity_poly.type
_entity_poly.pdbx_seq_one_letter_code
_entity_poly.pdbx_strand_id
1 'polypeptide(L)'
;MSNEKRSHEAHSGWYEVQYATKEAKDKAIELWEYDEANKTINHWIHHRLLELTKPFVHEKKSWLTVGDGYGFDANYFFRKGLDVTATDISGTFLPLSQSHGFFSKYSVENVEKLSFEDESFDYIFCKEAYHHFPRPYLGVYEMLRVAREAIILIEPHDPISKMPLLLALRNIFDRFDTSFLQKYWKNRYSFEEVGNYVFKLSEREMDKLANGIGLPMVAFKGINNNYYHPASSKEKADDSSPAFRKIKRKLAIHDLLTKLSLMPSQVLCAVIFKKIPSQETMEAMKKEGFQIHVFPPNPYAR
;
A
#
# COMPACT_ATOMS: atom_id res chain seq x y z
N MET A 1 21.07 -17.64 -10.81
CA MET A 1 19.73 -16.97 -10.80
C MET A 1 19.91 -15.57 -10.28
N SER A 2 19.39 -14.54 -10.93
CA SER A 2 19.44 -13.16 -10.41
C SER A 2 18.60 -13.05 -9.13
N ASN A 3 18.92 -12.08 -8.26
CA ASN A 3 18.16 -11.88 -7.01
C ASN A 3 16.68 -11.59 -7.29
N GLU A 4 16.42 -10.83 -8.33
CA GLU A 4 15.09 -10.50 -8.84
C GLU A 4 14.27 -11.76 -9.20
N LYS A 5 14.83 -12.64 -10.04
CA LYS A 5 14.13 -13.86 -10.45
C LYS A 5 13.80 -14.75 -9.25
N ARG A 6 14.74 -14.88 -8.32
CA ARG A 6 14.53 -15.62 -7.07
C ARG A 6 13.41 -15.00 -6.23
N SER A 7 13.36 -13.68 -6.12
CA SER A 7 12.32 -12.96 -5.40
C SER A 7 10.94 -13.19 -6.01
N HIS A 8 10.80 -13.03 -7.33
CA HIS A 8 9.53 -13.25 -8.02
C HIS A 8 9.02 -14.70 -7.83
N GLU A 9 9.92 -15.69 -7.96
CA GLU A 9 9.58 -17.10 -7.74
C GLU A 9 9.16 -17.36 -6.28
N ALA A 10 9.86 -16.77 -5.32
CA ALA A 10 9.54 -16.94 -3.90
C ALA A 10 8.18 -16.31 -3.55
N HIS A 11 7.87 -15.11 -4.04
CA HIS A 11 6.57 -14.47 -3.79
C HIS A 11 5.42 -15.18 -4.51
N SER A 12 5.59 -15.54 -5.77
CA SER A 12 4.58 -16.33 -6.51
C SER A 12 4.30 -17.68 -5.83
N GLY A 13 5.37 -18.38 -5.40
CA GLY A 13 5.24 -19.68 -4.75
C GLY A 13 4.76 -19.62 -3.29
N TRP A 14 4.84 -18.47 -2.63
CA TRP A 14 4.42 -18.34 -1.23
C TRP A 14 2.96 -18.73 -1.02
N TYR A 15 2.07 -18.25 -1.88
CA TYR A 15 0.65 -18.58 -1.82
C TYR A 15 0.39 -20.08 -2.04
N GLU A 16 1.14 -20.72 -2.93
CA GLU A 16 1.00 -22.15 -3.21
C GLU A 16 1.42 -23.01 -2.00
N VAL A 17 2.47 -22.58 -1.29
CA VAL A 17 2.94 -23.26 -0.07
C VAL A 17 1.97 -23.05 1.09
N GLN A 18 1.51 -21.83 1.32
CA GLN A 18 0.61 -21.51 2.43
C GLN A 18 -0.80 -22.07 2.22
N TYR A 19 -1.25 -22.15 0.99
CA TYR A 19 -2.59 -22.58 0.62
C TYR A 19 -2.54 -23.72 -0.39
N ALA A 20 -1.89 -24.83 0.01
CA ALA A 20 -1.63 -25.96 -0.87
C ALA A 20 -2.89 -26.71 -1.30
N THR A 21 -3.99 -26.60 -0.55
CA THR A 21 -5.24 -27.29 -0.85
C THR A 21 -6.37 -26.31 -1.21
N LYS A 22 -7.37 -26.83 -1.95
CA LYS A 22 -8.56 -26.04 -2.28
C LYS A 22 -9.28 -25.59 -1.01
N GLU A 23 -9.42 -26.50 -0.04
CA GLU A 23 -10.10 -26.21 1.23
C GLU A 23 -9.42 -25.07 2.01
N ALA A 24 -8.08 -25.00 1.95
CA ALA A 24 -7.34 -23.90 2.58
C ALA A 24 -7.60 -22.56 1.89
N LYS A 25 -7.74 -22.57 0.56
CA LYS A 25 -8.07 -21.36 -0.23
C LYS A 25 -9.52 -20.92 0.01
N ASP A 26 -10.46 -21.85 -0.05
CA ASP A 26 -11.88 -21.56 0.22
C ASP A 26 -12.06 -20.97 1.62
N LYS A 27 -11.40 -21.57 2.62
CA LYS A 27 -11.42 -21.06 4.00
C LYS A 27 -10.86 -19.64 4.15
N ALA A 28 -9.86 -19.27 3.35
CA ALA A 28 -9.31 -17.91 3.38
C ALA A 28 -10.33 -16.89 2.85
N ILE A 29 -11.05 -17.22 1.78
CA ILE A 29 -12.14 -16.40 1.23
C ILE A 29 -13.31 -16.32 2.21
N GLU A 30 -13.78 -17.45 2.75
CA GLU A 30 -14.85 -17.50 3.73
C GLU A 30 -14.53 -16.66 4.98
N LEU A 31 -13.26 -16.67 5.42
CA LEU A 31 -12.83 -15.86 6.55
C LEU A 31 -12.91 -14.36 6.24
N TRP A 32 -12.53 -13.96 5.02
CA TRP A 32 -12.68 -12.58 4.59
C TRP A 32 -14.13 -12.14 4.53
N GLU A 33 -15.00 -12.96 3.93
CA GLU A 33 -16.45 -12.69 3.87
C GLU A 33 -17.07 -12.62 5.27
N TYR A 34 -16.65 -13.53 6.17
CA TYR A 34 -17.06 -13.49 7.58
C TYR A 34 -16.64 -12.18 8.26
N ASP A 35 -15.37 -11.79 8.09
CA ASP A 35 -14.82 -10.57 8.69
C ASP A 35 -15.56 -9.32 8.22
N GLU A 36 -15.88 -9.25 6.94
CA GLU A 36 -16.66 -8.14 6.36
C GLU A 36 -18.11 -8.14 6.86
N ALA A 37 -18.80 -9.28 6.81
CA ALA A 37 -20.19 -9.40 7.23
C ALA A 37 -20.38 -9.07 8.73
N ASN A 38 -19.42 -9.45 9.56
CA ASN A 38 -19.43 -9.22 11.00
C ASN A 38 -18.75 -7.93 11.43
N LYS A 39 -18.15 -7.17 10.50
CA LYS A 39 -17.41 -5.94 10.77
C LYS A 39 -16.39 -6.14 11.88
N THR A 40 -15.56 -7.17 11.74
CA THR A 40 -14.55 -7.52 12.75
C THR A 40 -13.44 -6.47 12.83
N ILE A 41 -12.64 -6.53 13.88
CA ILE A 41 -11.43 -5.69 14.03
C ILE A 41 -10.48 -5.90 12.86
N ASN A 42 -10.34 -7.13 12.38
CA ASN A 42 -9.53 -7.44 11.19
C ASN A 42 -10.04 -6.69 9.96
N HIS A 43 -11.33 -6.81 9.65
CA HIS A 43 -11.96 -6.07 8.57
C HIS A 43 -11.77 -4.54 8.73
N TRP A 44 -11.98 -4.02 9.93
CA TRP A 44 -11.85 -2.58 10.20
C TRP A 44 -10.43 -2.06 9.96
N ILE A 45 -9.37 -2.83 10.34
CA ILE A 45 -7.98 -2.46 10.09
C ILE A 45 -7.70 -2.36 8.59
N HIS A 46 -8.11 -3.36 7.81
CA HIS A 46 -7.93 -3.35 6.34
C HIS A 46 -8.75 -2.25 5.67
N HIS A 47 -10.01 -2.07 6.10
CA HIS A 47 -10.91 -1.07 5.54
C HIS A 47 -10.39 0.36 5.75
N ARG A 48 -9.73 0.66 6.87
CA ARG A 48 -9.13 1.98 7.11
C ARG A 48 -8.07 2.37 6.06
N LEU A 49 -7.31 1.41 5.55
CA LEU A 49 -6.36 1.67 4.47
C LEU A 49 -7.08 1.98 3.16
N LEU A 50 -8.12 1.22 2.85
CA LEU A 50 -8.93 1.42 1.64
C LEU A 50 -9.70 2.75 1.67
N GLU A 51 -10.14 3.22 2.83
CA GLU A 51 -10.78 4.53 2.99
C GLU A 51 -9.86 5.73 2.63
N LEU A 52 -8.53 5.53 2.53
CA LEU A 52 -7.63 6.55 2.01
C LEU A 52 -7.88 6.86 0.54
N THR A 53 -8.55 5.97 -0.19
CA THR A 53 -8.94 6.18 -1.59
C THR A 53 -10.24 6.98 -1.76
N LYS A 54 -10.92 7.31 -0.66
CA LYS A 54 -12.21 7.99 -0.67
C LYS A 54 -12.29 9.25 -1.55
N PRO A 55 -11.24 10.11 -1.64
CA PRO A 55 -11.24 11.25 -2.53
C PRO A 55 -11.32 10.91 -4.03
N PHE A 56 -11.07 9.67 -4.43
CA PHE A 56 -10.91 9.26 -5.82
C PHE A 56 -12.02 8.34 -6.35
N VAL A 57 -12.87 7.82 -5.45
CA VAL A 57 -13.88 6.79 -5.81
C VAL A 57 -15.27 7.37 -6.13
N HIS A 58 -15.40 8.71 -6.23
CA HIS A 58 -16.67 9.38 -6.55
C HIS A 58 -16.94 9.45 -8.05
N GLU A 59 -15.92 9.31 -8.89
CA GLU A 59 -16.03 9.28 -10.35
C GLU A 59 -16.05 7.84 -10.86
N LYS A 60 -16.79 7.61 -11.97
CA LYS A 60 -16.77 6.30 -12.67
C LYS A 60 -15.49 6.21 -13.49
N LYS A 61 -14.43 5.76 -12.85
CA LYS A 61 -13.10 5.58 -13.42
C LYS A 61 -12.71 4.11 -13.46
N SER A 62 -11.79 3.78 -14.36
CA SER A 62 -11.20 2.44 -14.45
C SER A 62 -10.02 2.32 -13.49
N TRP A 63 -9.96 1.18 -12.78
CA TRP A 63 -8.96 0.91 -11.76
C TRP A 63 -8.20 -0.38 -12.06
N LEU A 64 -6.91 -0.37 -11.77
CA LEU A 64 -6.08 -1.56 -11.71
C LEU A 64 -5.56 -1.71 -10.28
N THR A 65 -5.77 -2.86 -9.64
CA THR A 65 -5.07 -3.20 -8.39
C THR A 65 -3.83 -4.02 -8.71
N VAL A 66 -2.71 -3.71 -8.02
CA VAL A 66 -1.41 -4.33 -8.25
C VAL A 66 -0.90 -4.93 -6.93
N GLY A 67 -0.44 -6.19 -6.98
CA GLY A 67 -0.07 -6.93 -5.79
C GLY A 67 -1.26 -7.29 -4.92
N ASP A 68 -2.41 -7.53 -5.52
CA ASP A 68 -3.66 -7.87 -4.87
C ASP A 68 -3.91 -9.39 -4.93
N GLY A 69 -3.00 -10.14 -4.31
CA GLY A 69 -2.95 -11.60 -4.43
C GLY A 69 -4.25 -12.33 -4.08
N TYR A 70 -5.05 -11.80 -3.15
CA TYR A 70 -6.37 -12.33 -2.79
C TYR A 70 -7.52 -11.68 -3.57
N GLY A 71 -7.30 -10.55 -4.23
CA GLY A 71 -8.35 -9.78 -4.89
C GLY A 71 -9.26 -8.98 -3.93
N PHE A 72 -8.85 -8.79 -2.69
CA PHE A 72 -9.67 -8.09 -1.68
C PHE A 72 -9.72 -6.59 -1.90
N ASP A 73 -8.65 -6.01 -2.44
CA ASP A 73 -8.62 -4.59 -2.78
C ASP A 73 -9.51 -4.31 -3.99
N ALA A 74 -9.45 -5.15 -5.01
CA ALA A 74 -10.34 -5.07 -6.17
C ALA A 74 -11.81 -5.24 -5.77
N ASN A 75 -12.12 -6.15 -4.83
CA ASN A 75 -13.46 -6.33 -4.28
C ASN A 75 -14.04 -5.02 -3.69
N TYR A 76 -13.23 -4.29 -2.94
CA TYR A 76 -13.64 -2.99 -2.38
C TYR A 76 -14.07 -1.99 -3.46
N PHE A 77 -13.29 -1.86 -4.54
CA PHE A 77 -13.63 -0.97 -5.65
C PHE A 77 -14.83 -1.47 -6.46
N PHE A 78 -14.88 -2.77 -6.72
CA PHE A 78 -15.98 -3.41 -7.44
C PHE A 78 -17.33 -3.21 -6.73
N ARG A 79 -17.36 -3.38 -5.41
CA ARG A 79 -18.58 -3.13 -4.60
C ARG A 79 -19.02 -1.66 -4.59
N LYS A 80 -18.13 -0.72 -4.93
CA LYS A 80 -18.48 0.69 -5.16
C LYS A 80 -18.98 0.96 -6.58
N GLY A 81 -19.10 -0.09 -7.41
CA GLY A 81 -19.57 0.00 -8.79
C GLY A 81 -18.54 0.53 -9.78
N LEU A 82 -17.24 0.46 -9.42
CA LEU A 82 -16.15 0.89 -10.27
C LEU A 82 -15.71 -0.25 -11.23
N ASP A 83 -15.20 0.12 -12.40
CA ASP A 83 -14.56 -0.82 -13.32
C ASP A 83 -13.15 -1.12 -12.81
N VAL A 84 -12.94 -2.33 -12.31
CA VAL A 84 -11.66 -2.73 -11.71
C VAL A 84 -11.15 -4.03 -12.31
N THR A 85 -9.83 -4.08 -12.53
CA THR A 85 -9.07 -5.28 -12.88
C THR A 85 -8.12 -5.61 -11.73
N ALA A 86 -8.20 -6.83 -11.19
CA ALA A 86 -7.29 -7.30 -10.15
C ALA A 86 -6.01 -7.87 -10.77
N THR A 87 -4.82 -7.53 -10.21
CA THR A 87 -3.57 -8.15 -10.66
C THR A 87 -2.63 -8.49 -9.52
N ASP A 88 -1.95 -9.61 -9.69
CA ASP A 88 -0.86 -10.08 -8.82
C ASP A 88 0.10 -10.94 -9.63
N ILE A 89 1.32 -11.11 -9.14
CA ILE A 89 2.30 -12.03 -9.75
C ILE A 89 1.90 -13.50 -9.55
N SER A 90 1.08 -13.78 -8.52
CA SER A 90 0.50 -15.09 -8.25
C SER A 90 -0.92 -15.21 -8.78
N GLY A 91 -1.19 -16.24 -9.56
CA GLY A 91 -2.54 -16.58 -10.00
C GLY A 91 -3.33 -17.45 -9.00
N THR A 92 -2.82 -17.66 -7.79
CA THR A 92 -3.37 -18.68 -6.86
C THR A 92 -4.79 -18.41 -6.40
N PHE A 93 -5.16 -17.14 -6.12
CA PHE A 93 -6.47 -16.77 -5.60
C PHE A 93 -7.35 -16.05 -6.62
N LEU A 94 -6.79 -15.35 -7.59
CA LEU A 94 -7.55 -14.49 -8.49
C LEU A 94 -8.73 -15.21 -9.19
N PRO A 95 -8.57 -16.45 -9.74
CA PRO A 95 -9.70 -17.19 -10.32
C PRO A 95 -10.78 -17.53 -9.28
N LEU A 96 -10.37 -17.91 -8.07
CA LEU A 96 -11.30 -18.24 -6.99
C LEU A 96 -12.08 -17.02 -6.54
N SER A 97 -11.41 -15.90 -6.28
CA SER A 97 -12.03 -14.64 -5.87
C SER A 97 -12.99 -14.10 -6.94
N GLN A 98 -12.65 -14.27 -8.23
CA GLN A 98 -13.57 -13.97 -9.32
C GLN A 98 -14.82 -14.87 -9.26
N SER A 99 -14.67 -16.17 -9.00
CA SER A 99 -15.81 -17.10 -8.89
C SER A 99 -16.74 -16.78 -7.71
N HIS A 100 -16.22 -16.11 -6.66
CA HIS A 100 -16.99 -15.55 -5.54
C HIS A 100 -17.60 -14.17 -5.85
N GLY A 101 -17.40 -13.63 -7.05
CA GLY A 101 -17.98 -12.37 -7.48
C GLY A 101 -17.29 -11.14 -6.89
N PHE A 102 -16.02 -11.25 -6.46
CA PHE A 102 -15.27 -10.14 -5.89
C PHE A 102 -14.92 -9.07 -6.92
N PHE A 103 -14.74 -9.47 -8.17
CA PHE A 103 -14.51 -8.62 -9.34
C PHE A 103 -14.83 -9.39 -10.63
N SER A 104 -14.90 -8.69 -11.75
CA SER A 104 -15.21 -9.30 -13.05
C SER A 104 -13.98 -9.60 -13.90
N LYS A 105 -12.85 -8.91 -13.65
CA LYS A 105 -11.64 -8.96 -14.46
C LYS A 105 -10.41 -9.18 -13.59
N TYR A 106 -9.50 -10.03 -14.04
CA TYR A 106 -8.17 -10.17 -13.45
C TYR A 106 -7.13 -10.53 -14.52
N SER A 107 -5.85 -10.31 -14.21
CA SER A 107 -4.71 -10.81 -14.97
C SER A 107 -3.59 -11.19 -14.02
N VAL A 108 -2.79 -12.19 -14.38
CA VAL A 108 -1.55 -12.52 -13.64
C VAL A 108 -0.43 -11.72 -14.25
N GLU A 109 0.11 -10.76 -13.47
CA GLU A 109 1.01 -9.74 -13.97
C GLU A 109 2.24 -9.57 -13.06
N ASN A 110 3.37 -9.32 -13.69
CA ASN A 110 4.54 -8.78 -13.00
C ASN A 110 4.49 -7.26 -13.08
N VAL A 111 4.38 -6.58 -11.94
CA VAL A 111 4.33 -5.11 -11.88
C VAL A 111 5.52 -4.43 -12.53
N GLU A 112 6.68 -5.08 -12.57
CA GLU A 112 7.88 -4.52 -13.20
C GLU A 112 7.83 -4.59 -14.75
N LYS A 113 6.83 -5.24 -15.31
CA LYS A 113 6.56 -5.35 -16.75
C LYS A 113 5.09 -5.73 -16.97
N LEU A 114 4.21 -4.76 -16.86
CA LEU A 114 2.78 -4.93 -17.09
C LEU A 114 2.48 -5.13 -18.58
N SER A 115 1.62 -6.08 -18.90
CA SER A 115 1.23 -6.39 -20.29
C SER A 115 0.24 -5.39 -20.90
N PHE A 116 -0.26 -4.45 -20.12
CA PHE A 116 -1.24 -3.45 -20.55
C PHE A 116 -0.58 -2.33 -21.36
N GLU A 117 -1.36 -1.75 -22.29
CA GLU A 117 -0.95 -0.57 -23.05
C GLU A 117 -0.80 0.66 -22.15
N ASP A 118 -0.09 1.69 -22.66
CA ASP A 118 0.05 2.96 -21.99
C ASP A 118 -1.33 3.59 -21.73
N GLU A 119 -1.48 4.19 -20.55
CA GLU A 119 -2.70 4.91 -20.16
C GLU A 119 -4.00 4.07 -20.26
N SER A 120 -3.92 2.76 -19.98
CA SER A 120 -5.06 1.82 -20.05
C SER A 120 -6.06 2.01 -18.92
N PHE A 121 -5.63 2.49 -17.76
CA PHE A 121 -6.46 2.67 -16.57
C PHE A 121 -6.38 4.09 -16.05
N ASP A 122 -7.46 4.60 -15.44
CA ASP A 122 -7.44 5.93 -14.86
C ASP A 122 -6.59 5.95 -13.58
N TYR A 123 -6.81 4.99 -12.69
CA TYR A 123 -6.07 4.86 -11.42
C TYR A 123 -5.42 3.50 -11.28
N ILE A 124 -4.18 3.48 -10.81
CA ILE A 124 -3.50 2.26 -10.37
C ILE A 124 -3.38 2.30 -8.85
N PHE A 125 -3.77 1.22 -8.21
CA PHE A 125 -3.76 1.07 -6.76
C PHE A 125 -2.82 -0.05 -6.34
N CYS A 126 -1.91 0.24 -5.42
CA CYS A 126 -1.00 -0.74 -4.82
C CYS A 126 -0.98 -0.52 -3.31
N LYS A 127 -1.32 -1.56 -2.55
CA LYS A 127 -1.40 -1.53 -1.09
C LYS A 127 -0.64 -2.70 -0.49
N GLU A 128 0.30 -2.39 0.40
CA GLU A 128 1.11 -3.40 1.12
C GLU A 128 1.76 -4.44 0.21
N ALA A 129 2.20 -4.02 -0.99
CA ALA A 129 2.85 -4.85 -1.99
C ALA A 129 4.15 -4.25 -2.54
N TYR A 130 4.24 -2.93 -2.69
CA TYR A 130 5.42 -2.23 -3.21
C TYR A 130 6.70 -2.60 -2.46
N HIS A 131 6.63 -2.76 -1.15
CA HIS A 131 7.78 -3.10 -0.31
C HIS A 131 8.32 -4.52 -0.54
N HIS A 132 7.58 -5.38 -1.24
CA HIS A 132 8.02 -6.70 -1.67
C HIS A 132 8.67 -6.71 -3.06
N PHE A 133 8.55 -5.63 -3.84
CA PHE A 133 9.09 -5.61 -5.20
C PHE A 133 10.63 -5.60 -5.16
N PRO A 134 11.31 -6.48 -5.91
CA PRO A 134 12.77 -6.48 -5.97
C PRO A 134 13.34 -5.21 -6.62
N ARG A 135 12.59 -4.57 -7.51
CA ARG A 135 12.93 -3.31 -8.18
C ARG A 135 11.75 -2.33 -8.09
N PRO A 136 11.43 -1.78 -6.90
CA PRO A 136 10.19 -1.05 -6.67
C PRO A 136 10.03 0.19 -7.57
N TYR A 137 11.11 0.90 -7.88
CA TYR A 137 11.04 2.04 -8.79
C TYR A 137 10.65 1.65 -10.21
N LEU A 138 11.07 0.46 -10.69
CA LEU A 138 10.63 -0.04 -11.99
C LEU A 138 9.12 -0.31 -11.98
N GLY A 139 8.61 -0.92 -10.89
CA GLY A 139 7.17 -1.08 -10.70
C GLY A 139 6.43 0.26 -10.69
N VAL A 140 6.96 1.29 -10.03
CA VAL A 140 6.38 2.64 -10.05
C VAL A 140 6.33 3.22 -11.47
N TYR A 141 7.41 3.08 -12.26
CA TYR A 141 7.41 3.56 -13.64
C TYR A 141 6.42 2.82 -14.52
N GLU A 142 6.28 1.50 -14.36
CA GLU A 142 5.27 0.71 -15.09
C GLU A 142 3.85 1.08 -14.67
N MET A 143 3.59 1.24 -13.37
CA MET A 143 2.29 1.73 -12.90
C MET A 143 1.98 3.12 -13.48
N LEU A 144 2.95 4.04 -13.51
CA LEU A 144 2.79 5.36 -14.13
C LEU A 144 2.58 5.28 -15.65
N ARG A 145 3.23 4.33 -16.34
CA ARG A 145 3.03 4.11 -17.77
C ARG A 145 1.58 3.74 -18.09
N VAL A 146 1.03 2.78 -17.35
CA VAL A 146 -0.33 2.29 -17.59
C VAL A 146 -1.43 3.16 -16.96
N ALA A 147 -1.07 4.07 -16.04
CA ALA A 147 -2.00 5.04 -15.46
C ALA A 147 -2.28 6.21 -16.42
N ARG A 148 -3.52 6.66 -16.47
CA ARG A 148 -3.93 7.87 -17.19
C ARG A 148 -3.93 9.11 -16.29
N GLU A 149 -4.30 8.97 -15.03
CA GLU A 149 -4.47 10.08 -14.10
C GLU A 149 -3.51 10.04 -12.91
N ALA A 150 -3.49 8.94 -12.16
CA ALA A 150 -2.63 8.81 -11.00
C ALA A 150 -2.36 7.36 -10.59
N ILE A 151 -1.30 7.19 -9.80
CA ILE A 151 -1.06 5.98 -9.02
C ILE A 151 -1.22 6.26 -7.54
N ILE A 152 -1.72 5.31 -6.78
CA ILE A 152 -1.97 5.38 -5.33
C ILE A 152 -1.21 4.25 -4.66
N LEU A 153 -0.25 4.59 -3.82
CA LEU A 153 0.57 3.65 -3.05
C LEU A 153 0.22 3.78 -1.57
N ILE A 154 -0.08 2.67 -0.89
CA ILE A 154 -0.34 2.63 0.56
C ILE A 154 0.62 1.62 1.18
N GLU A 155 1.68 2.10 1.84
CA GLU A 155 2.83 1.31 2.19
C GLU A 155 3.40 1.66 3.57
N PRO A 156 4.21 0.79 4.19
CA PRO A 156 4.97 1.13 5.36
C PRO A 156 5.78 2.40 5.16
N HIS A 157 5.69 3.33 6.11
CA HIS A 157 6.30 4.66 6.01
C HIS A 157 7.78 4.66 6.39
N ASP A 158 8.64 5.28 5.57
CA ASP A 158 9.99 5.71 5.97
C ASP A 158 10.02 7.21 6.26
N PRO A 159 9.88 7.62 7.51
CA PRO A 159 9.76 9.03 7.90
C PRO A 159 11.12 9.71 8.10
N ILE A 160 12.24 9.03 7.88
CA ILE A 160 13.54 9.45 8.40
C ILE A 160 13.94 10.87 7.98
N SER A 161 13.55 11.26 6.77
CA SER A 161 13.85 12.59 6.24
C SER A 161 13.05 13.73 6.91
N LYS A 162 11.94 13.42 7.55
CA LYS A 162 11.08 14.39 8.29
C LYS A 162 11.31 14.40 9.79
N MET A 163 12.19 13.53 10.29
CA MET A 163 12.50 13.40 11.73
C MET A 163 13.97 13.69 12.00
N PRO A 164 14.37 14.96 12.14
CA PRO A 164 15.79 15.35 12.23
C PRO A 164 16.52 14.71 13.42
N LEU A 165 15.84 14.49 14.54
CA LEU A 165 16.44 13.82 15.68
C LEU A 165 16.70 12.34 15.39
N LEU A 166 15.77 11.66 14.76
CA LEU A 166 15.93 10.25 14.35
C LEU A 166 17.04 10.11 13.31
N LEU A 167 17.12 11.04 12.36
CA LEU A 167 18.19 11.10 11.37
C LEU A 167 19.56 11.31 12.03
N ALA A 168 19.66 12.22 12.99
CA ALA A 168 20.89 12.45 13.74
C ALA A 168 21.34 11.20 14.52
N LEU A 169 20.40 10.54 15.21
CA LEU A 169 20.67 9.29 15.92
C LEU A 169 21.12 8.18 14.95
N ARG A 170 20.46 8.03 13.81
CA ARG A 170 20.89 7.08 12.79
C ARG A 170 22.30 7.35 12.30
N ASN A 171 22.64 8.61 12.00
CA ASN A 171 23.98 9.00 11.55
C ASN A 171 25.06 8.72 12.62
N ILE A 172 24.71 8.77 13.91
CA ILE A 172 25.59 8.37 15.00
C ILE A 172 25.76 6.84 15.00
N PHE A 173 24.66 6.09 14.93
CA PHE A 173 24.71 4.62 14.91
C PHE A 173 25.44 4.07 13.67
N ASP A 174 25.35 4.75 12.53
CA ASP A 174 26.03 4.35 11.29
C ASP A 174 27.56 4.44 11.39
N ARG A 175 28.10 5.10 12.43
CA ARG A 175 29.55 5.16 12.71
C ARG A 175 30.06 3.96 13.52
N PHE A 176 29.17 3.17 14.14
CA PHE A 176 29.57 1.99 14.88
C PHE A 176 29.72 0.78 13.96
N ASP A 177 30.61 -0.14 14.35
CA ASP A 177 30.80 -1.38 13.63
C ASP A 177 29.48 -2.18 13.50
N THR A 178 29.25 -2.72 12.31
CA THR A 178 28.06 -3.50 11.99
C THR A 178 27.88 -4.72 12.90
N SER A 179 28.96 -5.34 13.37
CA SER A 179 28.90 -6.49 14.28
C SER A 179 28.31 -6.12 15.65
N PHE A 180 28.67 -4.97 16.19
CA PHE A 180 28.09 -4.44 17.41
C PHE A 180 26.60 -4.13 17.26
N LEU A 181 26.22 -3.51 16.16
CA LEU A 181 24.83 -3.13 15.89
C LEU A 181 23.93 -4.36 15.64
N GLN A 182 24.41 -5.40 14.97
CA GLN A 182 23.65 -6.63 14.73
C GLN A 182 23.26 -7.34 16.04
N LYS A 183 24.06 -7.22 17.12
CA LYS A 183 23.72 -7.78 18.41
C LYS A 183 22.43 -7.17 19.00
N TYR A 184 22.22 -5.87 18.80
CA TYR A 184 21.12 -5.11 19.37
C TYR A 184 20.00 -4.83 18.38
N TRP A 185 20.31 -4.81 17.08
CA TRP A 185 19.37 -4.53 16.01
C TRP A 185 19.47 -5.57 14.87
N LYS A 186 18.98 -6.76 15.17
CA LYS A 186 19.16 -7.96 14.33
C LYS A 186 18.70 -7.79 12.87
N ASN A 187 17.64 -7.03 12.62
CA ASN A 187 17.11 -6.78 11.27
C ASN A 187 17.20 -5.29 10.89
N ARG A 188 18.37 -4.70 11.08
CA ARG A 188 18.63 -3.28 10.77
C ARG A 188 18.30 -2.94 9.31
N TYR A 189 18.58 -3.84 8.41
CA TYR A 189 18.36 -3.66 6.98
C TYR A 189 16.97 -4.11 6.52
N SER A 190 16.10 -4.54 7.45
CA SER A 190 14.70 -4.91 7.13
C SER A 190 14.59 -5.89 5.97
N PHE A 191 15.31 -7.00 6.01
CA PHE A 191 15.13 -8.10 5.06
C PHE A 191 13.95 -8.98 5.47
N GLU A 192 13.22 -9.46 4.49
CA GLU A 192 12.19 -10.49 4.65
C GLU A 192 12.79 -11.90 4.62
N GLU A 193 12.04 -12.88 5.11
CA GLU A 193 12.44 -14.30 5.07
C GLU A 193 12.62 -14.81 3.64
N VAL A 194 11.89 -14.28 2.68
CA VAL A 194 12.03 -14.57 1.24
C VAL A 194 13.29 -13.95 0.62
N GLY A 195 14.03 -13.12 1.40
CA GLY A 195 15.33 -12.56 1.01
C GLY A 195 15.26 -11.17 0.37
N ASN A 196 14.10 -10.55 0.28
CA ASN A 196 13.96 -9.20 -0.22
C ASN A 196 14.30 -8.14 0.83
N TYR A 197 14.82 -7.01 0.37
CA TYR A 197 14.87 -5.79 1.17
C TYR A 197 13.47 -5.15 1.20
N VAL A 198 12.98 -4.79 2.39
CA VAL A 198 11.70 -4.11 2.56
C VAL A 198 11.85 -2.64 2.23
N PHE A 199 11.40 -2.23 1.05
CA PHE A 199 11.39 -0.85 0.63
C PHE A 199 10.21 -0.10 1.25
N LYS A 200 10.48 0.71 2.27
CA LYS A 200 9.47 1.59 2.85
C LYS A 200 9.28 2.83 1.99
N LEU A 201 8.06 3.33 1.95
CA LEU A 201 7.69 4.50 1.15
C LEU A 201 8.11 5.80 1.86
N SER A 202 8.79 6.69 1.15
CA SER A 202 9.24 7.98 1.64
C SER A 202 8.64 9.11 0.82
N GLU A 203 8.09 10.14 1.49
CA GLU A 203 7.54 11.31 0.78
C GLU A 203 8.63 12.00 -0.06
N ARG A 204 9.85 12.13 0.51
CA ARG A 204 10.95 12.78 -0.21
C ARG A 204 11.37 12.05 -1.47
N GLU A 205 11.34 10.73 -1.47
CA GLU A 205 11.67 9.93 -2.65
C GLU A 205 10.60 10.08 -3.73
N MET A 206 9.33 10.05 -3.35
CA MET A 206 8.22 10.23 -4.29
C MET A 206 8.16 11.66 -4.85
N ASP A 207 8.43 12.68 -4.03
CA ASP A 207 8.59 14.07 -4.49
C ASP A 207 9.69 14.18 -5.56
N LYS A 208 10.88 13.60 -5.28
CA LYS A 208 12.01 13.64 -6.22
C LYS A 208 11.72 12.89 -7.51
N LEU A 209 11.10 11.70 -7.41
CA LEU A 209 10.73 10.90 -8.56
C LEU A 209 9.74 11.68 -9.44
N ALA A 210 8.64 12.15 -8.86
CA ALA A 210 7.58 12.83 -9.59
C ALA A 210 8.08 14.12 -10.25
N ASN A 211 8.79 14.96 -9.48
CA ASN A 211 9.36 16.21 -10.00
C ASN A 211 10.43 15.95 -11.06
N GLY A 212 11.28 14.92 -10.86
CA GLY A 212 12.35 14.56 -11.78
C GLY A 212 11.87 14.11 -13.16
N ILE A 213 10.69 13.50 -13.25
CA ILE A 213 10.07 13.09 -14.53
C ILE A 213 8.99 14.07 -15.01
N GLY A 214 8.90 15.27 -14.40
CA GLY A 214 8.03 16.34 -14.85
C GLY A 214 6.55 16.15 -14.54
N LEU A 215 6.20 15.36 -13.54
CA LEU A 215 4.81 15.24 -13.11
C LEU A 215 4.35 16.46 -12.33
N PRO A 216 3.05 16.83 -12.40
CA PRO A 216 2.58 18.11 -11.87
C PRO A 216 2.36 18.13 -10.36
N MET A 217 2.11 16.97 -9.73
CA MET A 217 1.65 16.97 -8.35
C MET A 217 1.84 15.61 -7.67
N VAL A 218 2.07 15.66 -6.36
CA VAL A 218 1.94 14.51 -5.46
C VAL A 218 1.09 14.89 -4.25
N ALA A 219 0.46 13.91 -3.62
CA ALA A 219 -0.25 14.11 -2.37
C ALA A 219 0.07 12.99 -1.38
N PHE A 220 0.17 13.35 -0.09
CA PHE A 220 0.56 12.42 0.96
C PHE A 220 -0.41 12.45 2.14
N LYS A 221 -0.70 11.29 2.70
CA LYS A 221 -1.42 11.17 3.96
C LYS A 221 -0.84 10.04 4.79
N GLY A 222 -0.23 10.38 5.92
CA GLY A 222 0.21 9.39 6.90
C GLY A 222 -0.94 8.96 7.79
N ILE A 223 -1.01 7.66 8.10
CA ILE A 223 -1.94 7.15 9.12
C ILE A 223 -1.25 6.18 10.07
N ASN A 224 -1.78 6.10 11.27
CA ASN A 224 -1.48 5.00 12.17
C ASN A 224 -2.57 3.95 11.99
N ASN A 225 -2.17 2.80 11.49
CA ASN A 225 -3.04 1.66 11.30
C ASN A 225 -2.52 0.54 12.19
N ASN A 226 -3.19 0.17 13.20
CA ASN A 226 -2.71 -0.85 14.06
C ASN A 226 -3.74 -1.95 14.18
N TYR A 227 -3.38 -3.05 14.21
CA TYR A 227 -2.30 -3.88 14.69
C TYR A 227 -2.92 -5.22 14.83
N TYR A 228 -2.48 -6.09 14.01
CA TYR A 228 -2.90 -7.45 14.09
C TYR A 228 -2.64 -7.97 15.51
N HIS A 229 -3.71 -8.35 16.19
CA HIS A 229 -3.69 -9.13 17.41
C HIS A 229 -4.54 -10.37 17.19
N PRO A 230 -3.94 -11.56 16.95
CA PRO A 230 -4.67 -12.74 16.51
C PRO A 230 -5.86 -13.10 17.38
N ALA A 231 -5.73 -12.95 18.70
CA ALA A 231 -6.77 -13.31 19.66
C ALA A 231 -8.02 -12.41 19.60
N SER A 232 -7.87 -11.15 19.17
CA SER A 232 -8.97 -10.18 19.14
C SER A 232 -9.41 -9.79 17.73
N SER A 233 -8.74 -10.29 16.68
CA SER A 233 -9.02 -9.92 15.30
C SER A 233 -10.44 -10.24 14.86
N LYS A 234 -11.04 -11.31 15.41
CA LYS A 234 -12.41 -11.77 15.12
C LYS A 234 -13.48 -11.07 15.95
N GLU A 235 -13.10 -10.26 16.95
CA GLU A 235 -14.07 -9.47 17.69
C GLU A 235 -14.67 -8.37 16.81
N LYS A 236 -15.89 -7.96 17.12
CA LYS A 236 -16.56 -6.89 16.40
C LYS A 236 -15.87 -5.55 16.64
N ALA A 237 -15.71 -4.74 15.59
CA ALA A 237 -15.10 -3.42 15.68
C ALA A 237 -16.11 -2.36 16.16
N ASP A 238 -16.62 -2.54 17.36
CA ASP A 238 -17.51 -1.58 18.00
C ASP A 238 -17.13 -1.33 19.47
N ASP A 239 -17.72 -0.31 20.09
CA ASP A 239 -17.37 0.10 21.46
C ASP A 239 -17.82 -0.88 22.54
N SER A 240 -18.56 -1.95 22.21
CA SER A 240 -18.84 -3.05 23.12
C SER A 240 -17.62 -3.94 23.35
N SER A 241 -16.71 -4.06 22.35
CA SER A 241 -15.48 -4.84 22.45
C SER A 241 -14.42 -4.12 23.30
N PRO A 242 -13.94 -4.72 24.41
CA PRO A 242 -12.80 -4.19 25.17
C PRO A 242 -11.51 -4.08 24.33
N ALA A 243 -11.28 -5.05 23.43
CA ALA A 243 -10.12 -5.04 22.55
C ALA A 243 -10.18 -3.85 21.57
N PHE A 244 -11.32 -3.60 20.97
CA PHE A 244 -11.50 -2.47 20.06
C PHE A 244 -11.31 -1.13 20.77
N ARG A 245 -11.87 -0.94 21.96
CA ARG A 245 -11.63 0.27 22.78
C ARG A 245 -10.14 0.47 23.09
N LYS A 246 -9.41 -0.61 23.41
CA LYS A 246 -7.96 -0.54 23.66
C LYS A 246 -7.20 -0.12 22.40
N ILE A 247 -7.55 -0.67 21.24
CA ILE A 247 -6.96 -0.29 19.93
C ILE A 247 -7.24 1.17 19.63
N LYS A 248 -8.48 1.65 19.75
CA LYS A 248 -8.85 3.06 19.54
C LYS A 248 -8.05 4.01 20.43
N ARG A 249 -7.89 3.71 21.73
CA ARG A 249 -7.09 4.53 22.65
C ARG A 249 -5.62 4.59 22.21
N LYS A 250 -5.05 3.44 21.85
CA LYS A 250 -3.67 3.37 21.39
C LYS A 250 -3.47 4.18 20.11
N LEU A 251 -4.39 4.07 19.15
CA LEU A 251 -4.35 4.86 17.92
C LEU A 251 -4.45 6.36 18.20
N ALA A 252 -5.37 6.77 19.06
CA ALA A 252 -5.51 8.19 19.43
C ALA A 252 -4.23 8.79 20.03
N ILE A 253 -3.53 8.00 20.87
CA ILE A 253 -2.22 8.41 21.43
C ILE A 253 -1.19 8.53 20.32
N HIS A 254 -1.10 7.54 19.42
CA HIS A 254 -0.16 7.57 18.30
C HIS A 254 -0.45 8.73 17.35
N ASP A 255 -1.72 8.98 17.03
CA ASP A 255 -2.14 10.09 16.17
C ASP A 255 -1.75 11.44 16.79
N LEU A 256 -1.93 11.60 18.10
CA LEU A 256 -1.48 12.79 18.82
C LEU A 256 0.04 12.95 18.74
N LEU A 257 0.81 11.88 19.01
CA LEU A 257 2.27 11.93 18.96
C LEU A 257 2.76 12.21 17.53
N THR A 258 2.11 11.65 16.51
CA THR A 258 2.41 11.92 15.11
C THR A 258 2.12 13.38 14.75
N LYS A 259 0.98 13.91 15.19
CA LYS A 259 0.62 15.32 15.00
C LYS A 259 1.63 16.29 15.65
N LEU A 260 2.21 15.89 16.78
CA LEU A 260 3.27 16.64 17.47
C LEU A 260 4.67 16.38 16.88
N SER A 261 4.80 15.61 15.81
CA SER A 261 6.08 15.20 15.22
C SER A 261 7.01 14.45 16.18
N LEU A 262 6.46 13.84 17.23
CA LEU A 262 7.21 13.03 18.19
C LEU A 262 7.33 11.57 17.75
N MET A 263 6.40 11.10 16.92
CA MET A 263 6.43 9.77 16.31
C MET A 263 6.05 9.86 14.82
N PRO A 264 6.57 8.97 13.98
CA PRO A 264 6.14 8.89 12.60
C PRO A 264 4.76 8.22 12.48
N SER A 265 4.03 8.49 11.40
CA SER A 265 2.96 7.61 10.97
C SER A 265 3.52 6.26 10.54
N GLN A 266 2.73 5.22 10.69
CA GLN A 266 3.16 3.84 10.39
C GLN A 266 3.03 3.50 8.91
N VAL A 267 2.00 4.04 8.29
CA VAL A 267 1.66 3.83 6.88
C VAL A 267 1.59 5.20 6.20
N LEU A 268 2.09 5.25 4.99
CA LEU A 268 2.01 6.40 4.11
C LEU A 268 1.14 6.04 2.90
N CYS A 269 0.12 6.85 2.65
CA CYS A 269 -0.54 6.91 1.36
C CYS A 269 0.14 7.99 0.52
N ALA A 270 0.69 7.62 -0.62
CA ALA A 270 1.25 8.53 -1.61
C ALA A 270 0.45 8.44 -2.90
N VAL A 271 0.00 9.57 -3.41
CA VAL A 271 -0.69 9.67 -4.69
C VAL A 271 0.18 10.48 -5.65
N ILE A 272 0.58 9.88 -6.75
CA ILE A 272 1.42 10.52 -7.77
C ILE A 272 0.54 10.77 -9.00
N PHE A 273 0.36 12.04 -9.33
CA PHE A 273 -0.55 12.46 -10.39
C PHE A 273 0.17 12.73 -11.72
N LYS A 274 -0.35 12.18 -12.80
CA LYS A 274 0.05 12.52 -14.18
C LYS A 274 -0.63 13.80 -14.68
N LYS A 275 -1.77 14.15 -14.10
CA LYS A 275 -2.57 15.33 -14.41
C LYS A 275 -3.04 16.00 -13.10
N ILE A 276 -3.24 17.30 -13.12
CA ILE A 276 -3.93 17.97 -12.00
C ILE A 276 -5.36 17.44 -11.94
N PRO A 277 -5.78 16.88 -10.81
CA PRO A 277 -7.13 16.33 -10.68
C PRO A 277 -8.21 17.42 -10.67
N SER A 278 -9.48 17.00 -10.71
CA SER A 278 -10.61 17.91 -10.62
C SER A 278 -10.59 18.72 -9.31
N GLN A 279 -11.25 19.90 -9.31
CA GLN A 279 -11.36 20.70 -8.09
C GLN A 279 -12.08 19.92 -6.98
N GLU A 280 -13.08 19.12 -7.31
CA GLU A 280 -13.79 18.28 -6.37
C GLU A 280 -12.83 17.27 -5.69
N THR A 281 -11.98 16.58 -6.45
CA THR A 281 -10.96 15.67 -5.92
C THR A 281 -9.94 16.43 -5.05
N MET A 282 -9.53 17.62 -5.45
CA MET A 282 -8.62 18.48 -4.67
C MET A 282 -9.22 18.86 -3.31
N GLU A 283 -10.49 19.26 -3.30
CA GLU A 283 -11.20 19.62 -2.07
C GLU A 283 -11.43 18.39 -1.17
N ALA A 284 -11.80 17.26 -1.77
CA ALA A 284 -11.94 15.99 -1.05
C ALA A 284 -10.62 15.55 -0.39
N MET A 285 -9.49 15.64 -1.09
CA MET A 285 -8.17 15.37 -0.52
C MET A 285 -7.83 16.30 0.65
N LYS A 286 -8.07 17.60 0.50
CA LYS A 286 -7.85 18.59 1.58
C LYS A 286 -8.72 18.28 2.80
N LYS A 287 -9.99 17.96 2.59
CA LYS A 287 -10.94 17.57 3.66
C LYS A 287 -10.48 16.30 4.37
N GLU A 288 -9.94 15.35 3.64
CA GLU A 288 -9.38 14.13 4.20
C GLU A 288 -7.98 14.31 4.82
N GLY A 289 -7.39 15.51 4.74
CA GLY A 289 -6.12 15.86 5.39
C GLY A 289 -4.87 15.42 4.61
N PHE A 290 -4.96 15.30 3.30
CA PHE A 290 -3.78 15.09 2.45
C PHE A 290 -2.91 16.35 2.41
N GLN A 291 -1.60 16.17 2.48
CA GLN A 291 -0.61 17.20 2.16
C GLN A 291 -0.39 17.16 0.65
N ILE A 292 -0.65 18.27 -0.02
CA ILE A 292 -0.62 18.37 -1.49
C ILE A 292 0.58 19.22 -1.89
N HIS A 293 1.44 18.64 -2.73
CA HIS A 293 2.60 19.30 -3.30
C HIS A 293 2.39 19.47 -4.81
N VAL A 294 2.15 20.68 -5.24
CA VAL A 294 2.07 21.04 -6.67
C VAL A 294 3.44 21.53 -7.10
N PHE A 295 3.99 20.93 -8.13
CA PHE A 295 5.32 21.29 -8.64
C PHE A 295 5.22 22.45 -9.63
N PRO A 296 6.17 23.40 -9.61
CA PRO A 296 6.27 24.40 -10.66
C PRO A 296 6.68 23.73 -11.97
N PRO A 297 6.22 24.25 -13.12
CA PRO A 297 6.70 23.76 -14.41
C PRO A 297 8.22 23.91 -14.52
N ASN A 298 8.86 22.95 -15.14
CA ASN A 298 10.30 23.00 -15.37
C ASN A 298 10.62 24.20 -16.29
N PRO A 299 11.37 25.22 -15.83
CA PRO A 299 11.64 26.43 -16.62
C PRO A 299 12.51 26.15 -17.88
N TYR A 300 13.12 24.98 -17.95
CA TYR A 300 13.99 24.55 -19.07
C TYR A 300 13.31 23.53 -19.98
N ALA A 301 12.13 23.01 -19.61
CA ALA A 301 11.34 22.17 -20.52
C ALA A 301 10.72 23.06 -21.60
N ARG A 302 11.10 22.83 -22.87
CA ARG A 302 10.60 23.51 -24.06
C ARG A 302 9.60 22.61 -24.77
#